data_2f29daaed6dee5b085df51ffc3273a36
#
_entry.id   2f29daaed6dee5b085df51ffc3273a36
#
_cell.length_a   1.000
_cell.length_b   1.000
_cell.length_c   1.000
_cell.angle_alpha   90.00
_cell.angle_beta   90.00
_cell.angle_gamma   90.00
#
_symmetry.space_group_name_H-M   'P 1'
#
loop_
_entity.id
_entity.type
_entity.pdbx_description
1 polymer ?
#
loop_
_entity_poly.entity_id
_entity_poly.type
_entity_poly.pdbx_seq_one_letter_code
_entity_poly.pdbx_strand_id
1 'polypeptide(L)'
;PFKNFFVQYVLYPFSLGEERINKLDINFNNFVNEFKFIYLALIPLLVSAFFMIKTEGKDFIKKKEFNILLLFLGSIIIIVYCQLLTRNQILIFFLIPISAALSHAYTIKYYNKKYLIYFVLAIFVFSTGKYHMRFNHNKKFIELENANFNIAEDVSQLDERLSGIKWITPDYNDRPLDEINLLINAKNILLEQKERKILVTDYQFLSSLLVNEFASPNKWYDDLSVPNKENKYYNDYKDFFLGKIINNKIKYIYFIGINKHTMDFFLEFKSKNDCVISKKLNDLLIEFDINKCNQIL
;
A
#
# COMPACT_ATOMS: atom_id res chain seq x y z
N PRO A 1 24.90 13.75 7.00
CA PRO A 1 23.45 13.75 7.26
C PRO A 1 22.65 14.06 5.99
N PHE A 2 23.04 15.10 5.23
CA PHE A 2 22.26 15.56 4.07
C PHE A 2 22.23 14.54 2.92
N LYS A 3 23.35 13.87 2.61
CA LYS A 3 23.39 12.80 1.59
C LYS A 3 22.37 11.70 1.89
N ASN A 4 22.34 11.20 3.12
CA ASN A 4 21.43 10.11 3.52
C ASN A 4 19.96 10.53 3.44
N PHE A 5 19.64 11.77 3.84
CA PHE A 5 18.30 12.32 3.66
C PHE A 5 17.88 12.33 2.19
N PHE A 6 18.75 12.84 1.32
CA PHE A 6 18.44 12.95 -0.11
C PHE A 6 18.30 11.57 -0.78
N VAL A 7 19.17 10.61 -0.41
CA VAL A 7 19.06 9.23 -0.90
C VAL A 7 17.76 8.61 -0.43
N GLN A 8 17.42 8.68 0.85
CA GLN A 8 16.23 8.01 1.40
C GLN A 8 14.91 8.62 0.93
N TYR A 9 14.81 9.95 0.85
CA TYR A 9 13.52 10.61 0.62
C TYR A 9 13.29 11.07 -0.82
N VAL A 10 14.33 11.08 -1.65
CA VAL A 10 14.22 11.52 -3.05
C VAL A 10 14.67 10.42 -4.00
N LEU A 11 15.93 10.02 -3.94
CA LEU A 11 16.52 9.16 -4.97
C LEU A 11 16.01 7.72 -4.89
N TYR A 12 15.91 7.16 -3.70
CA TYR A 12 15.41 5.79 -3.53
C TYR A 12 13.92 5.65 -3.91
N PRO A 13 12.99 6.50 -3.42
CA PRO A 13 11.61 6.47 -3.90
C PRO A 13 11.48 6.67 -5.41
N PHE A 14 12.34 7.51 -6.01
CA PHE A 14 12.37 7.68 -7.45
C PHE A 14 12.79 6.40 -8.18
N SER A 15 13.80 5.67 -7.66
CA SER A 15 14.23 4.38 -8.23
C SER A 15 13.15 3.29 -8.15
N LEU A 16 12.35 3.27 -7.09
CA LEU A 16 11.20 2.37 -6.99
C LEU A 16 10.12 2.70 -8.04
N GLY A 17 9.93 3.97 -8.36
CA GLY A 17 9.05 4.41 -9.44
C GLY A 17 9.54 3.89 -10.80
N GLU A 18 10.83 3.95 -11.06
CA GLU A 18 11.47 3.42 -12.27
C GLU A 18 11.28 1.90 -12.40
N GLU A 19 11.51 1.14 -11.33
CA GLU A 19 11.27 -0.31 -11.30
C GLU A 19 9.80 -0.66 -11.56
N ARG A 20 8.86 0.14 -11.03
CA ARG A 20 7.43 -0.04 -11.29
C ARG A 20 7.05 0.22 -12.74
N ILE A 21 7.65 1.24 -13.37
CA ILE A 21 7.45 1.51 -14.80
C ILE A 21 7.94 0.33 -15.64
N ASN A 22 9.10 -0.24 -15.32
CA ASN A 22 9.67 -1.39 -16.01
C ASN A 22 8.81 -2.66 -15.85
N LYS A 23 8.04 -2.77 -14.76
CA LYS A 23 7.09 -3.88 -14.49
C LYS A 23 5.66 -3.57 -14.92
N LEU A 24 5.43 -2.44 -15.58
CA LEU A 24 4.11 -2.03 -16.04
C LEU A 24 3.67 -2.93 -17.19
N ASP A 25 2.72 -3.80 -16.92
CA ASP A 25 2.08 -4.65 -17.93
C ASP A 25 0.77 -4.02 -18.40
N ILE A 26 0.82 -3.38 -19.58
CA ILE A 26 -0.36 -2.80 -20.23
C ILE A 26 -0.91 -3.85 -21.21
N ASN A 27 -1.77 -4.70 -20.71
CA ASN A 27 -2.52 -5.62 -21.52
C ASN A 27 -4.02 -5.29 -21.51
N PHE A 28 -4.79 -5.94 -22.38
CA PHE A 28 -6.23 -5.70 -22.50
C PHE A 28 -6.97 -5.92 -21.17
N ASN A 29 -6.60 -6.94 -20.40
CA ASN A 29 -7.25 -7.23 -19.14
C ASN A 29 -6.99 -6.12 -18.11
N ASN A 30 -5.75 -5.69 -17.96
CA ASN A 30 -5.37 -4.70 -16.96
C ASN A 30 -5.88 -3.30 -17.32
N PHE A 31 -5.85 -2.95 -18.62
CA PHE A 31 -6.25 -1.62 -19.06
C PHE A 31 -7.76 -1.48 -19.29
N VAL A 32 -8.40 -2.47 -19.94
CA VAL A 32 -9.82 -2.37 -20.32
C VAL A 32 -10.73 -3.01 -19.28
N ASN A 33 -10.48 -4.26 -18.91
CA ASN A 33 -11.42 -5.00 -18.05
C ASN A 33 -11.47 -4.45 -16.62
N GLU A 34 -10.36 -3.98 -16.07
CA GLU A 34 -10.36 -3.42 -14.71
C GLU A 34 -11.08 -2.07 -14.64
N PHE A 35 -11.01 -1.25 -15.70
CA PHE A 35 -11.59 0.09 -15.74
C PHE A 35 -12.89 0.19 -16.55
N LYS A 36 -13.46 -0.92 -17.01
CA LYS A 36 -14.63 -0.96 -17.91
C LYS A 36 -15.81 -0.14 -17.42
N PHE A 37 -16.07 -0.07 -16.12
CA PHE A 37 -17.19 0.72 -15.60
C PHE A 37 -16.92 2.23 -15.64
N ILE A 38 -15.67 2.65 -15.55
CA ILE A 38 -15.30 4.05 -15.76
C ILE A 38 -15.49 4.42 -17.23
N TYR A 39 -14.99 3.59 -18.14
CA TYR A 39 -15.19 3.82 -19.57
C TYR A 39 -16.67 3.84 -19.93
N LEU A 40 -17.48 2.92 -19.36
CA LEU A 40 -18.93 2.94 -19.52
C LEU A 40 -19.53 4.26 -19.02
N ALA A 41 -19.08 4.75 -17.87
CA ALA A 41 -19.54 6.03 -17.31
C ALA A 41 -19.14 7.26 -18.14
N LEU A 42 -18.09 7.17 -18.95
CA LEU A 42 -17.67 8.24 -19.86
C LEU A 42 -18.50 8.33 -21.15
N ILE A 43 -19.18 7.24 -21.56
CA ILE A 43 -19.93 7.21 -22.82
C ILE A 43 -20.93 8.38 -22.93
N PRO A 44 -21.78 8.67 -21.94
CA PRO A 44 -22.72 9.80 -22.04
C PRO A 44 -22.03 11.14 -22.17
N LEU A 45 -20.87 11.33 -21.52
CA LEU A 45 -20.08 12.56 -21.63
C LEU A 45 -19.53 12.72 -23.04
N LEU A 46 -18.97 11.66 -23.63
CA LEU A 46 -18.43 11.70 -24.99
C LEU A 46 -19.53 11.94 -26.04
N VAL A 47 -20.70 11.33 -25.87
CA VAL A 47 -21.88 11.59 -26.72
C VAL A 47 -22.27 13.06 -26.62
N SER A 48 -22.39 13.62 -25.43
CA SER A 48 -22.74 15.03 -25.23
C SER A 48 -21.66 15.97 -25.80
N ALA A 49 -20.38 15.61 -25.69
CA ALA A 49 -19.26 16.34 -26.29
C ALA A 49 -19.33 16.33 -27.83
N PHE A 50 -19.72 15.20 -28.42
CA PHE A 50 -19.95 15.13 -29.88
C PHE A 50 -21.05 16.13 -30.34
N PHE A 51 -22.16 16.19 -29.59
CA PHE A 51 -23.20 17.18 -29.89
C PHE A 51 -22.73 18.62 -29.67
N MET A 52 -21.89 18.89 -28.67
CA MET A 52 -21.26 20.20 -28.48
C MET A 52 -20.45 20.60 -29.73
N ILE A 53 -19.61 19.74 -30.26
CA ILE A 53 -18.81 19.97 -31.45
C ILE A 53 -19.71 20.24 -32.66
N LYS A 54 -20.78 19.47 -32.82
CA LYS A 54 -21.74 19.64 -33.92
C LYS A 54 -22.50 20.97 -33.85
N THR A 55 -22.86 21.41 -32.64
CA THR A 55 -23.62 22.63 -32.42
C THR A 55 -22.78 23.90 -32.58
N GLU A 56 -21.55 23.90 -32.06
CA GLU A 56 -20.66 25.06 -32.01
C GLU A 56 -19.76 25.16 -33.27
N GLY A 57 -19.72 24.16 -34.12
CA GLY A 57 -18.89 24.12 -35.32
C GLY A 57 -17.41 24.30 -35.00
N LYS A 58 -16.67 25.14 -35.72
CA LYS A 58 -15.23 25.38 -35.51
C LYS A 58 -14.92 26.16 -34.22
N ASP A 59 -15.91 26.84 -33.66
CA ASP A 59 -15.70 27.69 -32.47
C ASP A 59 -15.69 26.90 -31.15
N PHE A 60 -15.96 25.57 -31.21
CA PHE A 60 -15.96 24.71 -30.00
C PHE A 60 -14.62 24.73 -29.24
N ILE A 61 -13.49 24.89 -29.97
CA ILE A 61 -12.14 24.93 -29.38
C ILE A 61 -11.96 26.11 -28.43
N LYS A 62 -12.65 27.22 -28.70
CA LYS A 62 -12.58 28.46 -27.89
C LYS A 62 -13.47 28.40 -26.64
N LYS A 63 -14.34 27.39 -26.51
CA LYS A 63 -15.29 27.29 -25.41
C LYS A 63 -14.60 26.79 -24.14
N LYS A 64 -14.98 27.34 -22.99
CA LYS A 64 -14.51 26.94 -21.69
C LYS A 64 -14.85 25.43 -21.41
N GLU A 65 -16.01 25.01 -21.87
CA GLU A 65 -16.48 23.63 -21.75
C GLU A 65 -15.55 22.63 -22.44
N PHE A 66 -15.03 23.00 -23.62
CA PHE A 66 -14.06 22.13 -24.30
C PHE A 66 -12.76 22.00 -23.51
N ASN A 67 -12.25 23.07 -22.94
CA ASN A 67 -11.07 23.05 -22.10
C ASN A 67 -11.30 22.20 -20.83
N ILE A 68 -12.48 22.35 -20.19
CA ILE A 68 -12.86 21.51 -19.02
C ILE A 68 -12.91 20.04 -19.41
N LEU A 69 -13.50 19.71 -20.57
CA LEU A 69 -13.56 18.35 -21.07
C LEU A 69 -12.16 17.77 -21.29
N LEU A 70 -11.27 18.50 -21.95
CA LEU A 70 -9.89 18.07 -22.18
C LEU A 70 -9.12 17.84 -20.88
N LEU A 71 -9.21 18.78 -19.94
CA LEU A 71 -8.57 18.64 -18.63
C LEU A 71 -9.10 17.43 -17.88
N PHE A 72 -10.41 17.19 -17.94
CA PHE A 72 -11.02 16.05 -17.27
C PHE A 72 -10.60 14.72 -17.89
N LEU A 73 -10.65 14.59 -19.22
CA LEU A 73 -10.20 13.38 -19.92
C LEU A 73 -8.70 13.11 -19.70
N GLY A 74 -7.87 14.17 -19.73
CA GLY A 74 -6.46 14.08 -19.39
C GLY A 74 -6.23 13.60 -17.95
N SER A 75 -6.99 14.12 -17.00
CA SER A 75 -6.93 13.68 -15.61
C SER A 75 -7.31 12.19 -15.44
N ILE A 76 -8.33 11.72 -16.17
CA ILE A 76 -8.72 10.30 -16.16
C ILE A 76 -7.57 9.44 -16.66
N ILE A 77 -6.94 9.79 -17.78
CA ILE A 77 -5.81 9.05 -18.34
C ILE A 77 -4.67 8.97 -17.32
N ILE A 78 -4.32 10.10 -16.69
CA ILE A 78 -3.27 10.16 -15.68
C ILE A 78 -3.62 9.28 -14.47
N ILE A 79 -4.86 9.36 -13.96
CA ILE A 79 -5.29 8.57 -12.81
C ILE A 79 -5.31 7.07 -13.15
N VAL A 80 -5.80 6.67 -14.31
CA VAL A 80 -5.76 5.26 -14.77
C VAL A 80 -4.31 4.77 -14.86
N TYR A 81 -3.42 5.56 -15.45
CA TYR A 81 -2.00 5.25 -15.52
C TYR A 81 -1.35 5.11 -14.14
N CYS A 82 -1.58 6.07 -13.24
CA CYS A 82 -1.10 6.00 -11.86
C CYS A 82 -1.62 4.75 -11.13
N GLN A 83 -2.83 4.31 -11.41
CA GLN A 83 -3.39 3.12 -10.78
C GLN A 83 -2.83 1.83 -11.32
N LEU A 84 -2.53 1.76 -12.60
CA LEU A 84 -1.79 0.64 -13.18
C LEU A 84 -0.40 0.52 -12.56
N LEU A 85 0.27 1.66 -12.31
CA LEU A 85 1.58 1.70 -11.66
C LEU A 85 1.53 1.30 -10.18
N THR A 86 0.54 1.81 -9.44
CA THR A 86 0.47 1.66 -7.98
C THR A 86 -0.39 0.48 -7.54
N ARG A 87 -1.16 -0.13 -8.46
CA ARG A 87 -2.20 -1.13 -8.19
C ARG A 87 -3.26 -0.67 -7.18
N ASN A 88 -3.33 0.62 -6.91
CA ASN A 88 -4.28 1.21 -5.97
C ASN A 88 -5.52 1.71 -6.72
N GLN A 89 -6.67 1.08 -6.50
CA GLN A 89 -7.91 1.36 -7.22
C GLN A 89 -8.85 2.36 -6.51
N ILE A 90 -8.46 2.92 -5.38
CA ILE A 90 -9.35 3.75 -4.53
C ILE A 90 -9.76 5.06 -5.22
N LEU A 91 -8.85 5.71 -5.94
CA LEU A 91 -9.09 7.02 -6.57
C LEU A 91 -10.13 6.99 -7.69
N ILE A 92 -10.41 5.82 -8.25
CA ILE A 92 -11.37 5.64 -9.36
C ILE A 92 -12.80 6.04 -8.97
N PHE A 93 -13.19 5.82 -7.71
CA PHE A 93 -14.54 6.12 -7.24
C PHE A 93 -14.93 7.59 -7.37
N PHE A 94 -13.97 8.51 -7.24
CA PHE A 94 -14.23 9.93 -7.39
C PHE A 94 -14.55 10.35 -8.83
N LEU A 95 -14.12 9.56 -9.81
CA LEU A 95 -14.34 9.86 -11.22
C LEU A 95 -15.80 9.66 -11.64
N ILE A 96 -16.51 8.72 -11.03
CA ILE A 96 -17.91 8.42 -11.39
C ILE A 96 -18.83 9.61 -11.13
N PRO A 97 -18.92 10.18 -9.90
CA PRO A 97 -19.79 11.31 -9.64
C PRO A 97 -19.37 12.58 -10.44
N ILE A 98 -18.09 12.81 -10.66
CA ILE A 98 -17.61 13.93 -11.46
C ILE A 98 -18.02 13.74 -12.93
N SER A 99 -17.86 12.53 -13.47
CA SER A 99 -18.32 12.19 -14.82
C SER A 99 -19.84 12.36 -14.96
N ALA A 100 -20.61 11.97 -13.93
CA ALA A 100 -22.06 12.13 -13.89
C ALA A 100 -22.44 13.62 -13.98
N ALA A 101 -21.83 14.45 -13.15
CA ALA A 101 -22.13 15.88 -13.11
C ALA A 101 -21.81 16.58 -14.46
N LEU A 102 -20.64 16.28 -15.03
CA LEU A 102 -20.25 16.83 -16.33
C LEU A 102 -21.16 16.31 -17.45
N SER A 103 -21.45 15.00 -17.51
CA SER A 103 -22.36 14.43 -18.51
C SER A 103 -23.75 15.06 -18.43
N HIS A 104 -24.28 15.25 -17.22
CA HIS A 104 -25.58 15.88 -17.03
C HIS A 104 -25.57 17.32 -17.52
N ALA A 105 -24.58 18.14 -17.14
CA ALA A 105 -24.45 19.52 -17.55
C ALA A 105 -24.33 19.67 -19.07
N TYR A 106 -23.49 18.84 -19.70
CA TYR A 106 -23.32 18.86 -21.16
C TYR A 106 -24.57 18.38 -21.89
N THR A 107 -25.26 17.34 -21.37
CA THR A 107 -26.48 16.84 -21.96
C THR A 107 -27.57 17.91 -21.95
N ILE A 108 -27.79 18.61 -20.84
CA ILE A 108 -28.78 19.68 -20.76
C ILE A 108 -28.44 20.82 -21.74
N LYS A 109 -27.18 21.21 -21.80
CA LYS A 109 -26.75 22.38 -22.61
C LYS A 109 -26.77 22.08 -24.11
N TYR A 110 -26.31 20.92 -24.56
CA TYR A 110 -26.05 20.70 -25.99
C TYR A 110 -27.01 19.73 -26.66
N TYR A 111 -27.71 18.89 -25.93
CA TYR A 111 -28.62 17.93 -26.54
C TYR A 111 -30.05 17.96 -26.01
N ASN A 112 -30.24 18.31 -24.76
CA ASN A 112 -31.50 18.53 -24.02
C ASN A 112 -32.64 17.54 -24.33
N LYS A 113 -32.30 16.25 -24.37
CA LYS A 113 -33.29 15.16 -24.56
C LYS A 113 -33.44 14.38 -23.26
N LYS A 114 -34.69 14.28 -22.74
CA LYS A 114 -35.00 13.64 -21.47
C LYS A 114 -34.51 12.19 -21.40
N TYR A 115 -34.63 11.41 -22.50
CA TYR A 115 -34.16 10.03 -22.51
C TYR A 115 -32.66 9.91 -22.28
N LEU A 116 -31.85 10.84 -22.76
CA LEU A 116 -30.42 10.82 -22.54
C LEU A 116 -30.05 11.13 -21.07
N ILE A 117 -30.83 11.98 -20.42
CA ILE A 117 -30.66 12.27 -18.98
C ILE A 117 -30.93 11.01 -18.16
N TYR A 118 -32.02 10.29 -18.47
CA TYR A 118 -32.31 9.02 -17.80
C TYR A 118 -31.24 7.95 -18.09
N PHE A 119 -30.71 7.91 -19.31
CA PHE A 119 -29.62 7.02 -19.67
C PHE A 119 -28.32 7.32 -18.89
N VAL A 120 -27.94 8.61 -18.78
CA VAL A 120 -26.84 9.05 -17.91
C VAL A 120 -27.05 8.55 -16.48
N LEU A 121 -28.22 8.81 -15.91
CA LEU A 121 -28.55 8.40 -14.55
C LEU A 121 -28.45 6.88 -14.37
N ALA A 122 -29.02 6.10 -15.31
CA ALA A 122 -28.96 4.64 -15.24
C ALA A 122 -27.53 4.11 -15.28
N ILE A 123 -26.66 4.62 -16.15
CA ILE A 123 -25.25 4.19 -16.22
C ILE A 123 -24.53 4.53 -14.91
N PHE A 124 -24.72 5.72 -14.34
CA PHE A 124 -24.03 6.10 -13.13
C PHE A 124 -24.49 5.34 -11.91
N VAL A 125 -25.79 5.10 -11.76
CA VAL A 125 -26.33 4.24 -10.68
C VAL A 125 -25.78 2.84 -10.81
N PHE A 126 -25.81 2.25 -12.01
CA PHE A 126 -25.26 0.93 -12.27
C PHE A 126 -23.75 0.85 -11.97
N SER A 127 -22.96 1.79 -12.50
CA SER A 127 -21.51 1.81 -12.27
C SER A 127 -21.17 1.98 -10.79
N THR A 128 -21.84 2.92 -10.10
CA THR A 128 -21.65 3.15 -8.67
C THR A 128 -22.01 1.90 -7.86
N GLY A 129 -23.16 1.27 -8.16
CA GLY A 129 -23.59 0.02 -7.50
C GLY A 129 -22.59 -1.10 -7.69
N LYS A 130 -22.09 -1.30 -8.91
CA LYS A 130 -21.07 -2.32 -9.21
C LYS A 130 -19.76 -2.09 -8.47
N TYR A 131 -19.26 -0.84 -8.42
CA TYR A 131 -18.05 -0.54 -7.66
C TYR A 131 -18.27 -0.68 -6.15
N HIS A 132 -19.45 -0.25 -5.63
CA HIS A 132 -19.79 -0.44 -4.24
C HIS A 132 -19.78 -1.93 -3.87
N MET A 133 -20.44 -2.78 -4.65
CA MET A 133 -20.44 -4.23 -4.44
C MET A 133 -19.02 -4.80 -4.49
N ARG A 134 -18.21 -4.40 -5.48
CA ARG A 134 -16.86 -4.93 -5.62
C ARG A 134 -15.98 -4.59 -4.42
N PHE A 135 -15.98 -3.34 -3.94
CA PHE A 135 -14.99 -2.88 -2.95
C PHE A 135 -15.52 -2.86 -1.53
N ASN A 136 -16.82 -2.65 -1.32
CA ASN A 136 -17.37 -2.62 0.04
C ASN A 136 -17.93 -3.98 0.50
N HIS A 137 -18.19 -4.90 -0.43
CA HIS A 137 -18.62 -6.26 -0.09
C HIS A 137 -17.56 -7.30 -0.47
N ASN A 138 -17.27 -7.47 -1.76
CA ASN A 138 -16.43 -8.58 -2.22
C ASN A 138 -14.96 -8.42 -1.86
N LYS A 139 -14.47 -7.17 -1.80
CA LYS A 139 -13.06 -6.85 -1.52
C LYS A 139 -12.88 -5.95 -0.30
N LYS A 140 -13.85 -5.95 0.62
CA LYS A 140 -13.80 -5.12 1.83
C LYS A 140 -12.53 -5.35 2.65
N PHE A 141 -12.08 -6.60 2.69
CA PHE A 141 -10.85 -7.04 3.35
C PHE A 141 -10.02 -7.85 2.36
N ILE A 142 -9.32 -7.14 1.45
CA ILE A 142 -8.66 -7.75 0.29
C ILE A 142 -7.61 -8.81 0.69
N GLU A 143 -6.93 -8.60 1.81
CA GLU A 143 -5.94 -9.52 2.36
C GLU A 143 -6.56 -10.67 3.15
N LEU A 144 -7.87 -10.58 3.45
CA LEU A 144 -8.65 -11.54 4.23
C LEU A 144 -9.82 -12.12 3.42
N GLU A 145 -9.68 -12.24 2.10
CA GLU A 145 -10.79 -12.58 1.18
C GLU A 145 -11.51 -13.89 1.56
N ASN A 146 -10.80 -14.86 2.14
CA ASN A 146 -11.36 -16.16 2.56
C ASN A 146 -11.40 -16.34 4.08
N ALA A 147 -11.17 -15.31 4.87
CA ALA A 147 -11.16 -15.42 6.30
C ALA A 147 -12.57 -15.54 6.88
N ASN A 148 -12.72 -16.46 7.82
CA ASN A 148 -13.97 -16.62 8.58
C ASN A 148 -13.97 -15.66 9.78
N PHE A 149 -14.56 -14.49 9.63
CA PHE A 149 -14.61 -13.48 10.71
C PHE A 149 -15.38 -13.95 11.97
N ASN A 150 -16.13 -15.04 11.90
CA ASN A 150 -16.85 -15.57 13.09
C ASN A 150 -15.88 -16.18 14.12
N ILE A 151 -14.68 -16.61 13.69
CA ILE A 151 -13.65 -17.14 14.57
C ILE A 151 -12.59 -16.12 14.95
N ALA A 152 -12.74 -14.87 14.49
CA ALA A 152 -11.84 -13.79 14.86
C ALA A 152 -11.92 -13.54 16.39
N GLU A 153 -10.75 -13.53 17.02
CA GLU A 153 -10.61 -13.44 18.48
C GLU A 153 -10.47 -11.99 18.96
N ASP A 154 -10.85 -11.72 20.19
CA ASP A 154 -10.61 -10.44 20.84
C ASP A 154 -9.14 -10.33 21.24
N VAL A 155 -8.47 -9.28 20.76
CA VAL A 155 -7.03 -9.09 20.99
C VAL A 155 -6.71 -8.34 22.30
N SER A 156 -7.71 -8.08 23.14
CA SER A 156 -7.50 -7.48 24.47
C SER A 156 -6.58 -8.29 25.37
N GLN A 157 -6.47 -9.60 25.13
CA GLN A 157 -5.53 -10.48 25.82
C GLN A 157 -4.06 -10.10 25.57
N LEU A 158 -3.74 -9.55 24.41
CA LEU A 158 -2.40 -9.04 24.11
C LEU A 158 -2.15 -7.71 24.84
N ASP A 159 -3.15 -6.81 24.84
CA ASP A 159 -3.09 -5.54 25.54
C ASP A 159 -4.50 -4.95 25.70
N GLU A 160 -4.86 -4.46 26.89
CA GLU A 160 -6.18 -3.88 27.15
C GLU A 160 -6.53 -2.68 26.24
N ARG A 161 -5.52 -1.95 25.77
CA ARG A 161 -5.69 -0.83 24.81
C ARG A 161 -6.25 -1.28 23.46
N LEU A 162 -6.22 -2.59 23.16
CA LEU A 162 -6.76 -3.20 21.94
C LEU A 162 -8.16 -3.79 22.14
N SER A 163 -8.78 -3.53 23.29
CA SER A 163 -10.13 -4.03 23.60
C SER A 163 -11.14 -3.65 22.53
N GLY A 164 -11.98 -4.63 22.15
CA GLY A 164 -12.99 -4.48 21.10
C GLY A 164 -12.48 -4.65 19.67
N ILE A 165 -11.16 -4.83 19.47
CA ILE A 165 -10.61 -5.18 18.16
C ILE A 165 -10.68 -6.68 17.96
N LYS A 166 -11.25 -7.11 16.83
CA LYS A 166 -11.24 -8.51 16.40
C LYS A 166 -10.01 -8.78 15.57
N TRP A 167 -9.31 -9.89 15.90
CA TRP A 167 -8.03 -10.27 15.31
C TRP A 167 -8.16 -11.52 14.46
N ILE A 168 -7.71 -11.44 13.24
CA ILE A 168 -7.50 -12.57 12.32
C ILE A 168 -6.53 -12.12 11.23
N THR A 169 -5.60 -12.97 10.82
CA THR A 169 -4.63 -12.70 9.76
C THR A 169 -4.67 -13.80 8.69
N PRO A 170 -4.13 -13.58 7.48
CA PRO A 170 -4.08 -14.60 6.44
C PRO A 170 -3.35 -15.88 6.87
N ASP A 171 -2.25 -15.73 7.61
CA ASP A 171 -1.39 -16.86 8.03
C ASP A 171 -2.01 -17.69 9.16
N TYR A 172 -2.93 -17.10 9.92
CA TYR A 172 -3.63 -17.72 11.04
C TYR A 172 -5.16 -17.65 10.90
N ASN A 173 -5.63 -17.73 9.65
CA ASN A 173 -7.06 -17.59 9.33
C ASN A 173 -7.95 -18.67 9.98
N ASP A 174 -7.39 -19.83 10.35
CA ASP A 174 -8.11 -20.94 11.02
C ASP A 174 -7.87 -20.99 12.55
N ARG A 175 -6.81 -20.34 13.02
CA ARG A 175 -6.37 -20.40 14.43
C ARG A 175 -5.82 -19.05 14.92
N PRO A 176 -6.65 -17.99 14.94
CA PRO A 176 -6.19 -16.65 15.33
C PRO A 176 -5.70 -16.57 16.79
N LEU A 177 -6.22 -17.42 17.68
CA LEU A 177 -5.78 -17.48 19.08
C LEU A 177 -4.32 -17.94 19.22
N ASP A 178 -3.85 -18.84 18.35
CA ASP A 178 -2.45 -19.31 18.37
C ASP A 178 -1.51 -18.13 18.07
N GLU A 179 -1.85 -17.29 17.09
CA GLU A 179 -1.08 -16.10 16.76
C GLU A 179 -1.05 -15.11 17.93
N ILE A 180 -2.20 -14.83 18.54
CA ILE A 180 -2.29 -13.96 19.72
C ILE A 180 -1.37 -14.45 20.85
N ASN A 181 -1.38 -15.76 21.14
CA ASN A 181 -0.51 -16.35 22.16
C ASN A 181 0.98 -16.19 21.82
N LEU A 182 1.36 -16.37 20.54
CA LEU A 182 2.73 -16.16 20.08
C LEU A 182 3.14 -14.69 20.20
N LEU A 183 2.24 -13.75 19.92
CA LEU A 183 2.47 -12.31 20.08
C LEU A 183 2.57 -11.90 21.55
N ILE A 184 1.77 -12.49 22.46
CA ILE A 184 1.87 -12.27 23.91
C ILE A 184 3.26 -12.74 24.41
N ASN A 185 3.68 -13.94 24.00
CA ASN A 185 5.00 -14.45 24.35
C ASN A 185 6.12 -13.53 23.82
N ALA A 186 6.04 -13.12 22.55
CA ALA A 186 7.00 -12.20 21.95
C ALA A 186 7.03 -10.85 22.70
N LYS A 187 5.88 -10.28 23.05
CA LYS A 187 5.77 -9.04 23.83
C LYS A 187 6.51 -9.18 25.17
N ASN A 188 6.31 -10.29 25.90
CA ASN A 188 6.93 -10.52 27.20
C ASN A 188 8.46 -10.59 27.07
N ILE A 189 8.97 -11.35 26.10
CA ILE A 189 10.42 -11.45 25.83
C ILE A 189 11.02 -10.06 25.53
N LEU A 190 10.33 -9.27 24.69
CA LEU A 190 10.78 -7.93 24.33
C LEU A 190 10.77 -6.96 25.53
N LEU A 191 9.82 -7.10 26.45
CA LEU A 191 9.75 -6.30 27.68
C LEU A 191 10.84 -6.65 28.70
N GLU A 192 11.19 -7.94 28.80
CA GLU A 192 12.24 -8.42 29.70
C GLU A 192 13.64 -7.99 29.22
N GLN A 193 13.84 -7.91 27.91
CA GLN A 193 15.12 -7.50 27.35
C GLN A 193 15.35 -5.99 27.58
N LYS A 194 16.36 -5.64 28.38
CA LYS A 194 16.70 -4.24 28.74
C LYS A 194 17.75 -3.62 27.83
N GLU A 195 18.49 -4.44 27.10
CA GLU A 195 19.54 -3.98 26.21
C GLU A 195 18.97 -3.28 24.97
N ARG A 196 19.80 -2.44 24.34
CA ARG A 196 19.41 -1.72 23.11
C ARG A 196 19.15 -2.70 21.98
N LYS A 197 17.98 -2.53 21.36
CA LYS A 197 17.47 -3.46 20.36
C LYS A 197 16.79 -2.77 19.20
N ILE A 198 16.73 -3.49 18.09
CA ILE A 198 15.93 -3.16 16.91
C ILE A 198 14.76 -4.14 16.84
N LEU A 199 13.57 -3.66 16.54
CA LEU A 199 12.42 -4.49 16.18
C LEU A 199 12.15 -4.34 14.70
N VAL A 200 12.18 -5.45 13.98
CA VAL A 200 11.82 -5.59 12.57
C VAL A 200 10.52 -6.38 12.50
N THR A 201 9.43 -5.75 12.10
CA THR A 201 8.12 -6.40 12.16
C THR A 201 7.12 -5.79 11.18
N ASP A 202 6.21 -6.64 10.67
CA ASP A 202 5.01 -6.23 9.97
C ASP A 202 3.88 -5.86 10.94
N TYR A 203 3.98 -6.28 12.21
CA TYR A 203 3.07 -5.90 13.31
C TYR A 203 3.45 -4.55 13.92
N GLN A 204 3.27 -3.47 13.16
CA GLN A 204 3.72 -2.12 13.55
C GLN A 204 3.13 -1.62 14.88
N PHE A 205 1.94 -2.07 15.25
CA PHE A 205 1.31 -1.71 16.52
C PHE A 205 2.09 -2.20 17.75
N LEU A 206 2.91 -3.27 17.64
CA LEU A 206 3.71 -3.78 18.75
C LEU A 206 4.69 -2.73 19.28
N SER A 207 5.31 -1.94 18.41
CA SER A 207 6.19 -0.86 18.82
C SER A 207 5.48 0.22 19.64
N SER A 208 4.18 0.42 19.39
CA SER A 208 3.33 1.37 20.14
C SER A 208 2.83 0.80 21.47
N LEU A 209 2.72 -0.52 21.58
CA LEU A 209 2.35 -1.19 22.82
C LEU A 209 3.52 -1.32 23.79
N LEU A 210 4.72 -1.48 23.25
CA LEU A 210 5.94 -1.63 24.04
C LEU A 210 6.46 -0.26 24.45
N VAL A 211 6.60 -0.02 25.75
CA VAL A 211 7.13 1.23 26.29
C VAL A 211 8.63 1.41 26.01
N ASN A 212 9.27 0.36 25.51
CA ASN A 212 10.71 0.33 25.24
C ASN A 212 11.04 1.09 23.94
N GLU A 213 12.08 1.90 23.98
CA GLU A 213 12.62 2.52 22.77
C GLU A 213 13.31 1.49 21.88
N PHE A 214 12.81 1.38 20.66
CA PHE A 214 13.48 0.63 19.60
C PHE A 214 14.27 1.59 18.74
N ALA A 215 15.55 1.32 18.56
CA ALA A 215 16.42 2.11 17.68
C ALA A 215 16.30 1.69 16.22
N SER A 216 15.10 1.29 15.78
CA SER A 216 14.85 0.81 14.41
C SER A 216 15.13 1.91 13.39
N PRO A 217 15.97 1.67 12.37
CA PRO A 217 16.28 2.65 11.34
C PRO A 217 15.11 2.94 10.41
N ASN A 218 14.23 1.97 10.21
CA ASN A 218 13.04 2.08 9.38
C ASN A 218 11.77 2.03 10.24
N LYS A 219 10.74 2.75 9.80
CA LYS A 219 9.38 2.62 10.35
C LYS A 219 8.66 1.40 9.79
N TRP A 220 8.91 1.06 8.54
CA TRP A 220 8.31 -0.05 7.80
C TRP A 220 9.42 -0.96 7.28
N TYR A 221 9.14 -2.25 7.21
CA TYR A 221 10.06 -3.27 6.69
C TYR A 221 9.41 -4.08 5.58
N ASP A 222 8.77 -3.39 4.65
CA ASP A 222 8.16 -3.96 3.46
C ASP A 222 9.12 -3.92 2.24
N ASP A 223 8.69 -4.48 1.12
CA ASP A 223 9.46 -4.52 -0.13
C ASP A 223 9.78 -3.13 -0.72
N LEU A 224 9.09 -2.08 -0.22
CA LEU A 224 9.32 -0.70 -0.65
C LEU A 224 10.28 0.06 0.27
N SER A 225 10.45 -0.40 1.50
CA SER A 225 11.25 0.27 2.53
C SER A 225 12.65 -0.32 2.67
N VAL A 226 12.81 -1.61 2.32
CA VAL A 226 14.10 -2.31 2.30
C VAL A 226 14.47 -2.58 0.84
N PRO A 227 15.55 -1.98 0.30
CA PRO A 227 15.93 -2.19 -1.09
C PRO A 227 16.37 -3.62 -1.34
N ASN A 228 16.01 -4.16 -2.51
CA ASN A 228 16.50 -5.44 -2.98
C ASN A 228 17.95 -5.33 -3.48
N LYS A 229 18.64 -6.46 -3.65
CA LYS A 229 20.05 -6.51 -4.05
C LYS A 229 20.33 -5.88 -5.40
N GLU A 230 19.36 -5.84 -6.29
CA GLU A 230 19.46 -5.29 -7.64
C GLU A 230 19.30 -3.76 -7.64
N ASN A 231 18.75 -3.21 -6.56
CA ASN A 231 18.54 -1.77 -6.45
C ASN A 231 19.89 -1.04 -6.28
N LYS A 232 20.10 0.01 -7.05
CA LYS A 232 21.34 0.81 -7.03
C LYS A 232 21.69 1.42 -5.66
N TYR A 233 20.70 1.55 -4.76
CA TYR A 233 20.88 2.09 -3.42
C TYR A 233 20.98 1.02 -2.32
N TYR A 234 21.08 -0.26 -2.69
CA TYR A 234 21.19 -1.37 -1.73
C TYR A 234 22.40 -1.20 -0.79
N ASN A 235 23.57 -0.86 -1.32
CA ASN A 235 24.77 -0.65 -0.52
C ASN A 235 24.67 0.60 0.36
N ASP A 236 24.11 1.71 -0.15
CA ASP A 236 23.88 2.91 0.67
C ASP A 236 22.94 2.60 1.86
N TYR A 237 21.89 1.79 1.65
CA TYR A 237 21.00 1.34 2.72
C TYR A 237 21.72 0.45 3.74
N LYS A 238 22.53 -0.49 3.26
CA LYS A 238 23.31 -1.38 4.10
C LYS A 238 24.28 -0.60 5.00
N ASP A 239 25.02 0.35 4.43
CA ASP A 239 25.93 1.20 5.18
C ASP A 239 25.21 2.06 6.21
N PHE A 240 24.03 2.59 5.84
CA PHE A 240 23.16 3.31 6.76
C PHE A 240 22.69 2.43 7.91
N PHE A 241 22.24 1.21 7.62
CA PHE A 241 21.77 0.26 8.62
C PHE A 241 22.90 -0.14 9.58
N LEU A 242 24.08 -0.48 9.07
CA LEU A 242 25.27 -0.76 9.86
C LEU A 242 25.67 0.43 10.75
N GLY A 243 25.68 1.62 10.16
CA GLY A 243 25.96 2.84 10.93
C GLY A 243 24.97 3.05 12.08
N LYS A 244 23.70 2.67 11.90
CA LYS A 244 22.70 2.74 13.00
C LYS A 244 22.96 1.71 14.09
N ILE A 245 23.35 0.49 13.73
CA ILE A 245 23.74 -0.55 14.71
C ILE A 245 24.89 -0.04 15.60
N ILE A 246 25.96 0.45 14.97
CA ILE A 246 27.17 0.92 15.66
C ILE A 246 26.86 2.13 16.53
N ASN A 247 26.29 3.20 15.94
CA ASN A 247 26.05 4.48 16.61
C ASN A 247 25.07 4.35 17.79
N ASN A 248 24.09 3.48 17.68
CA ASN A 248 23.12 3.22 18.73
C ASN A 248 23.54 2.10 19.68
N LYS A 249 24.71 1.47 19.49
CA LYS A 249 25.20 0.35 20.30
C LYS A 249 24.17 -0.76 20.45
N ILE A 250 23.58 -1.17 19.31
CA ILE A 250 22.56 -2.22 19.28
C ILE A 250 23.18 -3.54 19.60
N LYS A 251 22.49 -4.34 20.44
CA LYS A 251 22.93 -5.67 20.87
C LYS A 251 22.07 -6.79 20.33
N TYR A 252 20.80 -6.50 20.05
CA TYR A 252 19.83 -7.46 19.56
C TYR A 252 18.99 -6.92 18.43
N ILE A 253 18.67 -7.80 17.47
CA ILE A 253 17.68 -7.54 16.41
C ILE A 253 16.61 -8.61 16.54
N TYR A 254 15.37 -8.19 16.73
CA TYR A 254 14.21 -9.07 16.83
C TYR A 254 13.37 -8.97 15.56
N PHE A 255 12.92 -10.14 15.08
CA PHE A 255 12.09 -10.26 13.90
C PHE A 255 10.77 -10.91 14.29
N ILE A 256 9.65 -10.26 13.94
CA ILE A 256 8.30 -10.77 14.18
C ILE A 256 7.48 -10.67 12.93
N GLY A 257 7.06 -11.83 12.34
CA GLY A 257 6.14 -11.88 11.21
C GLY A 257 6.60 -11.04 10.04
N ILE A 258 7.85 -11.18 9.60
CA ILE A 258 8.40 -10.43 8.47
C ILE A 258 8.34 -11.24 7.18
N ASN A 259 8.24 -10.52 6.05
CA ASN A 259 8.27 -11.12 4.74
C ASN A 259 9.65 -11.69 4.39
N LYS A 260 9.67 -12.58 3.38
CA LYS A 260 10.90 -13.25 2.92
C LYS A 260 11.95 -12.26 2.42
N HIS A 261 11.53 -11.22 1.69
CA HIS A 261 12.44 -10.24 1.10
C HIS A 261 13.24 -9.49 2.19
N THR A 262 12.56 -9.00 3.21
CA THR A 262 13.20 -8.37 4.36
C THR A 262 14.12 -9.32 5.09
N MET A 263 13.70 -10.58 5.31
CA MET A 263 14.53 -11.60 5.94
C MET A 263 15.80 -11.89 5.13
N ASP A 264 15.74 -11.94 3.80
CA ASP A 264 16.91 -12.19 2.94
C ASP A 264 18.01 -11.13 3.12
N PHE A 265 17.64 -9.86 3.33
CA PHE A 265 18.60 -8.80 3.68
C PHE A 265 19.35 -9.12 4.98
N PHE A 266 18.63 -9.52 6.02
CA PHE A 266 19.21 -9.82 7.34
C PHE A 266 19.98 -11.15 7.36
N LEU A 267 19.58 -12.14 6.58
CA LEU A 267 20.33 -13.38 6.40
C LEU A 267 21.67 -13.14 5.68
N GLU A 268 21.70 -12.22 4.71
CA GLU A 268 22.96 -11.79 4.11
C GLU A 268 23.84 -11.07 5.12
N PHE A 269 23.27 -10.18 5.93
CA PHE A 269 23.98 -9.54 7.03
C PHE A 269 24.61 -10.58 7.96
N LYS A 270 23.84 -11.59 8.38
CA LYS A 270 24.34 -12.71 9.21
C LYS A 270 25.44 -13.50 8.52
N SER A 271 25.27 -13.88 7.24
CA SER A 271 26.24 -14.70 6.50
C SER A 271 27.61 -14.06 6.32
N LYS A 272 27.65 -12.71 6.34
CA LYS A 272 28.89 -11.94 6.23
C LYS A 272 29.53 -11.60 7.59
N ASN A 273 28.87 -11.94 8.70
CA ASN A 273 29.31 -11.61 10.05
C ASN A 273 29.14 -12.82 10.96
N ASP A 274 30.17 -13.64 11.07
CA ASP A 274 30.17 -14.88 11.91
C ASP A 274 29.88 -14.63 13.39
N CYS A 275 29.97 -13.36 13.82
CA CYS A 275 29.65 -12.93 15.18
C CYS A 275 28.14 -12.93 15.47
N VAL A 276 27.29 -12.99 14.45
CA VAL A 276 25.83 -12.94 14.60
C VAL A 276 25.27 -14.33 14.96
N ILE A 277 24.73 -14.45 16.15
CA ILE A 277 24.08 -15.70 16.61
C ILE A 277 22.57 -15.55 16.43
N SER A 278 21.96 -16.44 15.63
CA SER A 278 20.50 -16.44 15.47
C SER A 278 19.85 -17.51 16.32
N LYS A 279 18.72 -17.17 16.94
CA LYS A 279 17.90 -18.06 17.76
C LYS A 279 16.42 -17.88 17.41
N LYS A 280 15.72 -18.96 17.12
CA LYS A 280 14.27 -18.97 17.04
C LYS A 280 13.73 -19.10 18.46
N LEU A 281 13.00 -18.07 18.94
CA LEU A 281 12.46 -18.03 20.29
C LEU A 281 11.04 -18.60 20.35
N ASN A 282 10.24 -18.35 19.30
CA ASN A 282 8.97 -19.03 19.05
C ASN A 282 8.70 -19.07 17.53
N ASP A 283 7.50 -19.47 17.11
CA ASP A 283 7.20 -19.61 15.67
C ASP A 283 7.13 -18.27 14.92
N LEU A 284 6.86 -17.18 15.62
CA LEU A 284 6.86 -15.84 15.05
C LEU A 284 8.12 -15.04 15.36
N LEU A 285 8.84 -15.34 16.45
CA LEU A 285 9.92 -14.52 16.98
C LEU A 285 11.29 -15.14 16.72
N ILE A 286 12.14 -14.42 15.99
CA ILE A 286 13.55 -14.75 15.79
C ILE A 286 14.41 -13.64 16.41
N GLU A 287 15.47 -14.01 17.08
CA GLU A 287 16.47 -13.12 17.67
C GLU A 287 17.81 -13.26 16.94
N PHE A 288 18.43 -12.13 16.61
CA PHE A 288 19.86 -12.06 16.28
C PHE A 288 20.59 -11.38 17.42
N ASP A 289 21.45 -12.13 18.11
CA ASP A 289 22.41 -11.59 19.06
C ASP A 289 23.68 -11.13 18.34
N ILE A 290 23.94 -9.83 18.41
CA ILE A 290 25.09 -9.17 17.77
C ILE A 290 26.08 -8.60 18.78
N ASN A 291 25.99 -9.01 20.07
CA ASN A 291 26.90 -8.50 21.11
C ASN A 291 28.37 -8.71 20.78
N LYS A 292 28.69 -9.84 20.16
CA LYS A 292 30.08 -10.18 19.80
C LYS A 292 30.57 -9.37 18.58
N CYS A 293 29.66 -8.79 17.78
CA CYS A 293 30.01 -8.00 16.60
C CYS A 293 30.53 -6.60 16.97
N ASN A 294 30.13 -6.07 18.10
CA ASN A 294 30.57 -4.74 18.56
C ASN A 294 32.10 -4.67 18.85
N GLN A 295 32.84 -5.78 18.76
CA GLN A 295 34.29 -5.83 18.87
C GLN A 295 34.98 -5.83 17.49
N ILE A 296 34.22 -6.00 16.40
CA ILE A 296 34.70 -6.17 15.03
C ILE A 296 34.18 -5.02 14.10
N LEU A 297 33.06 -4.40 14.45
CA LEU A 297 32.47 -3.24 13.80
C LEU A 297 32.86 -1.94 14.51
#